data_e679e7144d625533e67f6de9f250d598
#
_entry.id   e679e7144d625533e67f6de9f250d598
#
_cell.length_a   1.000
_cell.length_b   1.000
_cell.length_c   1.000
_cell.angle_alpha   90.00
_cell.angle_beta   90.00
_cell.angle_gamma   90.00
#
_symmetry.space_group_name_H-M   'P 1'
#
loop_
_entity.id
_entity.type
_entity.pdbx_description
1 polymer ?
#
loop_
_entity_poly.entity_id
_entity_poly.type
_entity_poly.pdbx_seq_one_letter_code
_entity_poly.pdbx_strand_id
1 'polypeptide(L)'
;MKKQGKIQLLDIVPIFILAGIFIIFTVASNGATLSSYNLKLLCTNVVPVIIGSLGCIFVIALGGTDISIGASAALCSSIAAVISAQTAGWVAIPVTIILSTALGALIGFIVTKFHVGSFMCTLAILIAGRGLLNFMLQQSSIAAPKGISFVTSFAFTIILLIALIVI
;
A
#
# COMPACT_ATOMS: atom_id res chain seq x y z
N MET A 1 21.03 -26.22 -16.44
CA MET A 1 20.49 -27.45 -15.82
C MET A 1 19.36 -27.04 -14.89
N LYS A 2 18.10 -27.34 -15.26
CA LYS A 2 16.88 -27.05 -14.49
C LYS A 2 16.83 -28.03 -13.30
N LYS A 3 17.20 -27.60 -12.10
CA LYS A 3 16.92 -28.37 -10.89
C LYS A 3 15.39 -28.47 -10.76
N GLN A 4 14.82 -29.62 -11.00
CA GLN A 4 13.44 -29.92 -10.62
C GLN A 4 13.36 -29.76 -9.10
N GLY A 5 12.69 -28.70 -8.67
CA GLY A 5 12.50 -28.40 -7.27
C GLY A 5 11.60 -29.47 -6.65
N LYS A 6 12.17 -30.38 -5.88
CA LYS A 6 11.39 -31.10 -4.87
C LYS A 6 10.81 -30.03 -3.95
N ILE A 7 9.49 -29.93 -3.88
CA ILE A 7 8.78 -29.10 -2.91
C ILE A 7 9.32 -29.49 -1.53
N GLN A 8 10.09 -28.60 -0.90
CA GLN A 8 10.60 -28.85 0.43
C GLN A 8 9.47 -28.59 1.43
N LEU A 9 9.48 -29.34 2.51
CA LEU A 9 8.49 -29.16 3.60
C LEU A 9 8.40 -27.70 4.05
N LEU A 10 9.53 -26.98 4.02
CA LEU A 10 9.66 -25.56 4.33
C LEU A 10 8.87 -24.63 3.39
N ASP A 11 8.64 -25.04 2.13
CA ASP A 11 7.88 -24.23 1.17
C ASP A 11 6.38 -24.28 1.47
N ILE A 12 5.92 -25.31 2.18
CA ILE A 12 4.51 -25.55 2.50
C ILE A 12 4.13 -24.94 3.85
N VAL A 13 5.09 -24.81 4.77
CA VAL A 13 4.87 -24.25 6.13
C VAL A 13 4.14 -22.91 6.13
N PRO A 14 4.47 -21.90 5.29
CA PRO A 14 3.75 -20.63 5.26
C PRO A 14 2.27 -20.78 4.91
N ILE A 15 1.94 -21.74 4.03
CA ILE A 15 0.55 -21.99 3.62
C ILE A 15 -0.24 -22.58 4.79
N PHE A 16 0.34 -23.54 5.53
CA PHE A 16 -0.30 -24.10 6.72
C PHE A 16 -0.49 -23.07 7.83
N ILE A 17 0.50 -22.19 8.04
CA ILE A 17 0.39 -21.09 9.01
C ILE A 17 -0.74 -20.16 8.61
N LEU A 18 -0.81 -19.75 7.35
CA LEU A 18 -1.87 -18.87 6.84
C LEU A 18 -3.25 -19.52 7.01
N ALA A 19 -3.39 -20.78 6.63
CA ALA A 19 -4.64 -21.53 6.79
C ALA A 19 -5.03 -21.65 8.28
N GLY A 20 -4.07 -21.95 9.15
CA GLY A 20 -4.30 -22.04 10.59
C GLY A 20 -4.78 -20.71 11.18
N ILE A 21 -4.13 -19.61 10.85
CA ILE A 21 -4.53 -18.27 11.28
C ILE A 21 -5.96 -17.98 10.79
N PHE A 22 -6.25 -18.26 9.52
CA PHE A 22 -7.58 -18.02 8.94
C PHE A 22 -8.68 -18.82 9.65
N ILE A 23 -8.42 -20.10 9.96
CA ILE A 23 -9.35 -20.96 10.71
C ILE A 23 -9.57 -20.43 12.12
N ILE A 24 -8.49 -20.06 12.84
CA ILE A 24 -8.58 -19.54 14.20
C ILE A 24 -9.44 -18.26 14.23
N PHE A 25 -9.19 -17.31 13.31
CA PHE A 25 -9.99 -16.08 13.25
C PHE A 25 -11.43 -16.34 12.85
N THR A 26 -11.70 -17.29 11.96
CA THR A 26 -13.05 -17.65 11.55
C THR A 26 -13.84 -18.23 12.72
N VAL A 27 -13.24 -19.11 13.50
CA VAL A 27 -13.88 -19.71 14.68
C VAL A 27 -14.05 -18.66 15.79
N ALA A 28 -13.01 -17.88 16.09
CA ALA A 28 -13.06 -16.85 17.12
C ALA A 28 -14.08 -15.74 16.83
N SER A 29 -14.32 -15.43 15.55
CA SER A 29 -15.31 -14.42 15.13
C SER A 29 -16.71 -14.97 14.85
N ASN A 30 -16.99 -16.24 15.21
CA ASN A 30 -18.26 -16.92 14.90
C ASN A 30 -18.63 -16.81 13.40
N GLY A 31 -17.65 -16.94 12.51
CA GLY A 31 -17.85 -16.90 11.05
C GLY A 31 -17.89 -15.48 10.45
N ALA A 32 -17.78 -14.42 11.23
CA ALA A 32 -17.80 -13.05 10.72
C ALA A 32 -16.66 -12.78 9.71
N THR A 33 -15.53 -13.47 9.83
CA THR A 33 -14.41 -13.41 8.88
C THR A 33 -14.83 -13.76 7.45
N LEU A 34 -15.77 -14.70 7.29
CA LEU A 34 -16.31 -15.15 6.00
C LEU A 34 -17.50 -14.32 5.50
N SER A 35 -17.93 -13.31 6.25
CA SER A 35 -19.03 -12.46 5.80
C SER A 35 -18.71 -11.75 4.50
N SER A 36 -19.72 -11.54 3.64
CA SER A 36 -19.56 -10.83 2.37
C SER A 36 -18.96 -9.43 2.54
N TYR A 37 -19.27 -8.76 3.65
CA TYR A 37 -18.69 -7.46 3.99
C TYR A 37 -17.18 -7.57 4.23
N ASN A 38 -16.75 -8.51 5.06
CA ASN A 38 -15.35 -8.67 5.40
C ASN A 38 -14.50 -9.14 4.20
N LEU A 39 -15.05 -10.06 3.38
CA LEU A 39 -14.38 -10.49 2.15
C LEU A 39 -14.19 -9.31 1.16
N LYS A 40 -15.19 -8.46 0.99
CA LYS A 40 -15.06 -7.25 0.17
C LYS A 40 -13.99 -6.31 0.72
N LEU A 41 -13.96 -6.12 2.04
CA LEU A 41 -12.96 -5.28 2.70
C LEU A 41 -11.53 -5.84 2.50
N LEU A 42 -11.35 -7.14 2.64
CA LEU A 42 -10.06 -7.81 2.38
C LEU A 42 -9.61 -7.60 0.93
N CYS A 43 -10.48 -7.84 -0.05
CA CYS A 43 -10.16 -7.60 -1.46
C CYS A 43 -9.76 -6.15 -1.73
N THR A 44 -10.47 -5.18 -1.14
CA THR A 44 -10.16 -3.76 -1.30
C THR A 44 -8.80 -3.41 -0.70
N ASN A 45 -8.44 -3.99 0.46
CA ASN A 45 -7.18 -3.73 1.13
C ASN A 45 -5.97 -4.41 0.45
N VAL A 46 -6.17 -5.50 -0.27
CA VAL A 46 -5.10 -6.23 -0.97
C VAL A 46 -4.56 -5.43 -2.16
N VAL A 47 -5.41 -4.71 -2.89
CA VAL A 47 -5.01 -3.98 -4.11
C VAL A 47 -3.90 -2.94 -3.87
N PRO A 48 -3.99 -2.03 -2.89
CA PRO A 48 -2.90 -1.10 -2.59
C PRO A 48 -1.60 -1.80 -2.23
N VAL A 49 -1.69 -2.95 -1.53
CA VAL A 49 -0.51 -3.74 -1.15
C VAL A 49 0.18 -4.33 -2.38
N ILE A 50 -0.58 -4.87 -3.34
CA ILE A 50 -0.03 -5.41 -4.59
C ILE A 50 0.65 -4.28 -5.40
N ILE A 51 -0.01 -3.15 -5.57
CA ILE A 51 0.55 -2.00 -6.30
C ILE A 51 1.85 -1.51 -5.63
N GLY A 52 1.84 -1.36 -4.30
CA GLY A 52 3.03 -0.99 -3.54
C GLY A 52 4.17 -2.01 -3.68
N SER A 53 3.85 -3.31 -3.68
CA SER A 53 4.82 -4.38 -3.87
C SER A 53 5.46 -4.35 -5.26
N LEU A 54 4.69 -4.06 -6.31
CA LEU A 54 5.24 -3.86 -7.65
C LEU A 54 6.22 -2.69 -7.69
N GLY A 55 5.90 -1.57 -7.04
CA GLY A 55 6.83 -0.45 -6.87
C GLY A 55 8.13 -0.87 -6.15
N CYS A 56 8.01 -1.67 -5.07
CA CYS A 56 9.17 -2.21 -4.34
C CYS A 56 10.08 -3.05 -5.21
N ILE A 57 9.56 -3.83 -6.15
CA ILE A 57 10.36 -4.68 -7.03
C ILE A 57 11.36 -3.84 -7.84
N PHE A 58 10.95 -2.68 -8.36
CA PHE A 58 11.85 -1.78 -9.08
C PHE A 58 12.97 -1.24 -8.19
N VAL A 59 12.66 -0.86 -6.95
CA VAL A 59 13.67 -0.38 -5.99
C VAL A 59 14.66 -1.48 -5.64
N ILE A 60 14.16 -2.71 -5.40
CA ILE A 60 15.01 -3.88 -5.11
C ILE A 60 15.88 -4.24 -6.31
N ALA A 61 15.35 -4.16 -7.53
CA ALA A 61 16.11 -4.42 -8.76
C ALA A 61 17.30 -3.44 -8.94
N LEU A 62 17.18 -2.22 -8.41
CA LEU A 62 18.24 -1.22 -8.35
C LEU A 62 19.21 -1.42 -7.17
N GLY A 63 19.02 -2.48 -6.38
CA GLY A 63 19.84 -2.76 -5.18
C GLY A 63 19.46 -1.92 -3.95
N GLY A 64 18.34 -1.22 -3.99
CA GLY A 64 17.82 -0.41 -2.88
C GLY A 64 16.80 -1.14 -2.03
N THR A 65 16.43 -0.51 -0.92
CA THR A 65 15.33 -0.93 -0.05
C THR A 65 14.46 0.28 0.27
N ASP A 66 13.16 0.17 0.06
CA ASP A 66 12.21 1.23 0.42
C ASP A 66 11.17 0.71 1.42
N ILE A 67 11.27 1.22 2.65
CA ILE A 67 10.32 0.95 3.73
C ILE A 67 9.34 2.10 3.96
N SER A 68 9.47 3.20 3.21
CA SER A 68 8.65 4.41 3.36
C SER A 68 7.31 4.34 2.63
N ILE A 69 7.10 3.37 1.73
CA ILE A 69 5.96 3.29 0.81
C ILE A 69 4.62 3.50 1.52
N GLY A 70 4.39 2.81 2.65
CA GLY A 70 3.14 2.94 3.41
C GLY A 70 2.93 4.33 4.00
N ALA A 71 3.97 4.93 4.56
CA ALA A 71 3.90 6.28 5.13
C ALA A 71 3.76 7.35 4.05
N SER A 72 4.48 7.19 2.93
CA SER A 72 4.40 8.08 1.77
C SER A 72 3.02 8.06 1.15
N ALA A 73 2.44 6.87 0.94
CA ALA A 73 1.09 6.71 0.42
C ALA A 73 0.05 7.37 1.35
N ALA A 74 0.13 7.12 2.66
CA ALA A 74 -0.78 7.70 3.64
C ALA A 74 -0.65 9.22 3.69
N LEU A 75 0.58 9.77 3.69
CA LEU A 75 0.81 11.20 3.71
C LEU A 75 0.27 11.88 2.45
N CYS A 76 0.64 11.40 1.26
CA CYS A 76 0.21 11.98 0.00
C CYS A 76 -1.32 11.92 -0.19
N SER A 77 -1.94 10.80 0.18
CA SER A 77 -3.40 10.66 0.09
C SER A 77 -4.13 11.56 1.08
N SER A 78 -3.59 11.74 2.30
CA SER A 78 -4.18 12.64 3.29
C SER A 78 -4.10 14.11 2.87
N ILE A 79 -2.96 14.55 2.35
CA ILE A 79 -2.81 15.92 1.80
C ILE A 79 -3.78 16.13 0.64
N ALA A 80 -3.86 15.18 -0.29
CA ALA A 80 -4.78 15.24 -1.41
C ALA A 80 -6.25 15.27 -0.97
N ALA A 81 -6.61 14.51 0.07
CA ALA A 81 -7.96 14.52 0.64
C ALA A 81 -8.31 15.88 1.24
N VAL A 82 -7.40 16.51 1.98
CA VAL A 82 -7.61 17.87 2.54
C VAL A 82 -7.81 18.90 1.43
N ILE A 83 -6.97 18.89 0.40
CA ILE A 83 -7.08 19.83 -0.73
C ILE A 83 -8.39 19.61 -1.48
N SER A 84 -8.75 18.38 -1.77
CA SER A 84 -9.97 18.04 -2.52
C SER A 84 -11.25 18.32 -1.75
N ALA A 85 -11.21 18.30 -0.42
CA ALA A 85 -12.35 18.67 0.42
C ALA A 85 -12.73 20.15 0.27
N GLN A 86 -11.76 21.00 -0.06
CA GLN A 86 -11.95 22.44 -0.27
C GLN A 86 -12.22 22.83 -1.73
N THR A 87 -12.03 21.89 -2.67
CA THR A 87 -12.18 22.12 -4.11
C THR A 87 -13.19 21.14 -4.70
N ALA A 88 -12.75 20.25 -5.56
CA ALA A 88 -13.58 19.19 -6.14
C ALA A 88 -12.93 17.83 -5.87
N GLY A 89 -13.74 16.82 -5.54
CA GLY A 89 -13.23 15.50 -5.12
C GLY A 89 -12.28 14.84 -6.12
N TRP A 90 -12.48 15.04 -7.42
CA TRP A 90 -11.63 14.48 -8.47
C TRP A 90 -10.20 15.07 -8.48
N VAL A 91 -10.00 16.27 -7.87
CA VAL A 91 -8.67 16.91 -7.74
C VAL A 91 -7.73 16.08 -6.88
N ALA A 92 -8.25 15.21 -6.01
CA ALA A 92 -7.44 14.31 -5.20
C ALA A 92 -6.51 13.42 -6.05
N ILE A 93 -6.97 12.96 -7.21
CA ILE A 93 -6.21 12.03 -8.05
C ILE A 93 -4.92 12.67 -8.59
N PRO A 94 -4.97 13.79 -9.36
CA PRO A 94 -3.75 14.42 -9.87
C PRO A 94 -2.85 14.95 -8.74
N VAL A 95 -3.42 15.45 -7.65
CA VAL A 95 -2.63 15.90 -6.49
C VAL A 95 -1.85 14.76 -5.87
N THR A 96 -2.48 13.60 -5.65
CA THR A 96 -1.78 12.41 -5.11
C THR A 96 -0.65 11.98 -6.03
N ILE A 97 -0.87 11.94 -7.35
CA ILE A 97 0.15 11.55 -8.33
C ILE A 97 1.35 12.51 -8.29
N ILE A 98 1.10 13.81 -8.29
CA ILE A 98 2.15 14.84 -8.25
C ILE A 98 2.95 14.74 -6.94
N LEU A 99 2.27 14.66 -5.80
CA LEU A 99 2.91 14.58 -4.49
C LEU A 99 3.74 13.31 -4.32
N SER A 100 3.19 12.15 -4.71
CA SER A 100 3.91 10.89 -4.58
C SER A 100 5.12 10.81 -5.53
N THR A 101 4.98 11.34 -6.74
CA THR A 101 6.10 11.43 -7.70
C THR A 101 7.19 12.37 -7.18
N ALA A 102 6.83 13.54 -6.67
CA ALA A 102 7.77 14.50 -6.10
C ALA A 102 8.51 13.92 -4.90
N LEU A 103 7.80 13.19 -4.03
CA LEU A 103 8.39 12.57 -2.85
C LEU A 103 9.32 11.41 -3.23
N GLY A 104 8.94 10.57 -4.18
CA GLY A 104 9.79 9.52 -4.74
C GLY A 104 11.05 10.09 -5.42
N ALA A 105 10.90 11.17 -6.20
CA ALA A 105 12.02 11.87 -6.84
C ALA A 105 12.97 12.48 -5.78
N LEU A 106 12.45 13.04 -4.71
CA LEU A 106 13.24 13.55 -3.59
C LEU A 106 14.06 12.44 -2.92
N ILE A 107 13.44 11.29 -2.63
CA ILE A 107 14.14 10.14 -2.05
C ILE A 107 15.24 9.66 -3.00
N GLY A 108 14.93 9.47 -4.28
CA GLY A 108 15.92 9.06 -5.29
C GLY A 108 17.06 10.05 -5.43
N PHE A 109 16.76 11.35 -5.43
CA PHE A 109 17.78 12.40 -5.47
C PHE A 109 18.71 12.37 -4.25
N ILE A 110 18.17 12.23 -3.04
CA ILE A 110 18.99 12.16 -1.81
C ILE A 110 19.89 10.93 -1.85
N VAL A 111 19.34 9.77 -2.18
CA VAL A 111 20.09 8.52 -2.23
C VAL A 111 21.23 8.57 -3.25
N THR A 112 20.96 9.08 -4.45
CA THR A 112 21.95 9.11 -5.54
C THR A 112 22.95 10.23 -5.39
N LYS A 113 22.53 11.42 -5.01
CA LYS A 113 23.41 12.61 -4.93
C LYS A 113 24.34 12.56 -3.71
N PHE A 114 23.81 12.12 -2.57
CA PHE A 114 24.55 12.10 -1.31
C PHE A 114 25.12 10.72 -0.97
N HIS A 115 24.88 9.72 -1.83
CA HIS A 115 25.33 8.33 -1.62
C HIS A 115 24.92 7.76 -0.26
N VAL A 116 23.75 8.20 0.25
CA VAL A 116 23.17 7.70 1.49
C VAL A 116 22.51 6.35 1.21
N GLY A 117 22.68 5.39 2.12
CA GLY A 117 21.99 4.10 1.99
C GLY A 117 20.47 4.27 1.88
N SER A 118 19.84 3.64 0.88
CA SER A 118 18.40 3.77 0.63
C SER A 118 17.57 3.42 1.85
N PHE A 119 17.97 2.41 2.62
CA PHE A 119 17.31 2.03 3.88
C PHE A 119 17.27 3.18 4.89
N MET A 120 18.40 3.86 5.12
CA MET A 120 18.47 4.98 6.06
C MET A 120 17.60 6.16 5.61
N CYS A 121 17.65 6.49 4.32
CA CYS A 121 16.85 7.56 3.74
C CYS A 121 15.35 7.28 3.87
N THR A 122 14.91 6.08 3.47
CA THR A 122 13.49 5.71 3.52
C THR A 122 12.98 5.53 4.95
N LEU A 123 13.83 5.11 5.90
CA LEU A 123 13.50 5.08 7.32
C LEU A 123 13.25 6.49 7.85
N ALA A 124 14.10 7.45 7.51
CA ALA A 124 13.91 8.85 7.91
C ALA A 124 12.60 9.41 7.35
N ILE A 125 12.30 9.16 6.06
CA ILE A 125 11.04 9.57 5.43
C ILE A 125 9.82 8.88 6.07
N LEU A 126 9.93 7.62 6.44
CA LEU A 126 8.86 6.89 7.14
C LEU A 126 8.52 7.57 8.47
N ILE A 127 9.55 7.90 9.28
CA ILE A 127 9.35 8.53 10.58
C ILE A 127 8.82 9.96 10.41
N ALA A 128 9.43 10.74 9.52
CA ALA A 128 9.02 12.12 9.25
C ALA A 128 7.60 12.17 8.67
N GLY A 129 7.28 11.27 7.71
CA GLY A 129 5.95 11.18 7.11
C GLY A 129 4.87 10.81 8.11
N ARG A 130 5.14 9.85 9.00
CA ARG A 130 4.21 9.51 10.09
C ARG A 130 4.03 10.65 11.09
N GLY A 131 5.12 11.33 11.45
CA GLY A 131 5.06 12.50 12.35
C GLY A 131 4.21 13.62 11.75
N LEU A 132 4.43 13.94 10.47
CA LEU A 132 3.66 14.96 9.76
C LEU A 132 2.20 14.55 9.60
N LEU A 133 1.93 13.30 9.29
CA LEU A 133 0.57 12.76 9.19
C LEU A 133 -0.18 12.90 10.53
N ASN A 134 0.44 12.50 11.63
CA ASN A 134 -0.15 12.61 12.96
C ASN A 134 -0.42 14.09 13.35
N PHE A 135 0.50 14.98 13.00
CA PHE A 135 0.32 16.42 13.21
C PHE A 135 -0.85 16.97 12.40
N MET A 136 -0.99 16.58 11.13
CA MET A 136 -2.09 17.02 10.26
C MET A 136 -3.44 16.46 10.71
N LEU A 137 -3.49 15.20 11.12
CA LEU A 137 -4.74 14.54 11.49
C LEU A 137 -5.25 14.93 12.88
N GLN A 138 -4.38 15.36 13.79
CA GLN A 138 -4.72 15.69 15.18
C GLN A 138 -5.69 14.65 15.81
N GLN A 139 -5.43 13.36 15.54
CA GLN A 139 -6.28 12.22 15.93
C GLN A 139 -7.68 12.17 15.29
N SER A 140 -7.96 13.02 14.31
CA SER A 140 -9.21 12.97 13.54
C SER A 140 -9.02 12.24 12.21
N SER A 141 -10.05 11.53 11.75
CA SER A 141 -10.02 10.90 10.42
C SER A 141 -10.42 11.93 9.35
N ILE A 142 -9.70 11.92 8.23
CA ILE A 142 -10.11 12.72 7.07
C ILE A 142 -11.11 11.89 6.26
N ALA A 143 -12.27 12.47 5.98
CA ALA A 143 -13.27 11.81 5.15
C ALA A 143 -12.78 11.67 3.71
N ALA A 144 -13.13 10.55 3.07
CA ALA A 144 -12.82 10.34 1.65
C ALA A 144 -13.46 11.44 0.79
N PRO A 145 -12.75 11.96 -0.23
CA PRO A 145 -13.28 13.01 -1.10
C PRO A 145 -14.56 12.56 -1.81
N LYS A 146 -15.60 13.39 -1.80
CA LYS A 146 -16.82 13.15 -2.55
C LYS A 146 -16.51 13.24 -4.06
N GLY A 147 -17.01 12.30 -4.86
CA GLY A 147 -16.83 12.30 -6.32
C GLY A 147 -15.82 11.28 -6.86
N ILE A 148 -15.02 10.63 -6.00
CA ILE A 148 -14.15 9.50 -6.39
C ILE A 148 -14.68 8.15 -5.92
N SER A 149 -15.96 8.07 -5.59
CA SER A 149 -16.62 6.82 -5.19
C SER A 149 -16.47 5.68 -6.22
N PHE A 150 -16.29 6.03 -7.50
CA PHE A 150 -16.00 5.05 -8.54
C PHE A 150 -14.66 4.32 -8.30
N VAL A 151 -13.61 5.04 -7.92
CA VAL A 151 -12.28 4.47 -7.65
C VAL A 151 -12.29 3.56 -6.41
N THR A 152 -13.15 3.87 -5.43
CA THR A 152 -13.34 3.07 -4.23
C THR A 152 -14.39 1.97 -4.39
N SER A 153 -15.01 1.88 -5.57
CA SER A 153 -16.01 0.87 -5.89
C SER A 153 -15.38 -0.53 -5.92
N PHE A 154 -16.08 -1.49 -5.34
CA PHE A 154 -15.65 -2.90 -5.33
C PHE A 154 -15.46 -3.44 -6.76
N ALA A 155 -16.28 -3.03 -7.72
CA ALA A 155 -16.15 -3.42 -9.13
C ALA A 155 -14.82 -2.93 -9.73
N PHE A 156 -14.44 -1.67 -9.47
CA PHE A 156 -13.16 -1.12 -9.93
C PHE A 156 -11.98 -1.86 -9.28
N THR A 157 -12.08 -2.17 -7.99
CA THR A 157 -11.06 -2.95 -7.24
C THR A 157 -10.85 -4.33 -7.88
N ILE A 158 -11.93 -5.03 -8.23
CA ILE A 158 -11.85 -6.35 -8.89
C ILE A 158 -11.20 -6.25 -10.27
N ILE A 159 -11.60 -5.26 -11.09
CA ILE A 159 -11.02 -5.04 -12.43
C ILE A 159 -9.51 -4.80 -12.30
N LEU A 160 -9.11 -3.96 -11.37
CA LEU A 160 -7.71 -3.62 -11.15
C LEU A 160 -6.91 -4.82 -10.62
N LEU A 161 -7.50 -5.63 -9.75
CA LEU A 161 -6.89 -6.86 -9.25
C LEU A 161 -6.69 -7.89 -10.38
N ILE A 162 -7.68 -8.06 -11.25
CA ILE A 162 -7.55 -8.95 -12.42
C ILE A 162 -6.46 -8.43 -13.36
N ALA A 163 -6.43 -7.14 -13.64
CA ALA A 163 -5.40 -6.54 -14.48
C ALA A 163 -3.99 -6.75 -13.93
N LEU A 164 -3.81 -6.63 -12.59
CA LEU A 164 -2.53 -6.87 -11.93
C LEU A 164 -2.07 -8.33 -11.92
N ILE A 165 -3.02 -9.29 -11.98
CA ILE A 165 -2.68 -10.72 -12.04
C ILE A 165 -2.26 -11.12 -13.47
N VAL A 166 -2.77 -10.42 -14.49
CA VAL A 166 -2.50 -10.74 -15.91
C VAL A 166 -1.17 -10.13 -16.39
N ILE A 167 -0.64 -9.12 -15.72
CA ILE A 167 0.67 -8.49 -16.01
C ILE A 167 1.78 -9.28 -15.35
#